data_758f25538ef7974d778275c98caeb956
#
_entry.id   758f25538ef7974d778275c98caeb956
#
_cell.length_a   1.000
_cell.length_b   1.000
_cell.length_c   1.000
_cell.angle_alpha   90.00
_cell.angle_beta   90.00
_cell.angle_gamma   90.00
#
_symmetry.space_group_name_H-M   'P 1'
#
loop_
_entity.id
_entity.type
_entity.pdbx_description
1 polymer ?
#
loop_
_entity_poly.entity_id
_entity_poly.type
_entity_poly.pdbx_seq_one_letter_code
_entity_poly.pdbx_strand_id
1 'polypeptide(L)'
;METKIKAPGLTYARGKPIWRASRPAIKAGFRPKWVSLTYLAQDEAALIARCHRLIAEMKDWLSGRTGRDITFDGTIRSVINFWQVEPGSPYHALEASSRHPYDIYARMIIETVGPRRIDALDGRDIRRWHAEWSDPLEHGGKPRLAAARMAMIVLKTALTFCATCRKPGCADLRDILADMRFSGPRPRTEAPTAAEVVAVRSAAHELDHGPAALAYALQFEGVMRQWDVIGKWVPLTDKKASLIIDGNDKWIGPMWSQIDEHLILRYTPQKTQFTSGAQVVLDLTKLPMVMEELAKVPVEVRRGPLILNPRTGAPYKSETFRDLWRKAANRAGIKATVWNRDLRAAGVTEGRQAGAPSDDLAKQAGHANKRTTARVYDRDRLEAARRVAQARARYRGENGE
;
A
#
# COMPACT_ATOMS: atom_id res chain seq x y z
N MET A 1 -16.37 20.79 -31.80
CA MET A 1 -17.35 20.50 -30.73
C MET A 1 -16.56 19.99 -29.54
N GLU A 2 -16.44 20.79 -28.46
CA GLU A 2 -15.82 20.31 -27.24
C GLU A 2 -16.66 19.18 -26.66
N THR A 3 -16.08 18.01 -26.53
CA THR A 3 -16.74 16.84 -25.93
C THR A 3 -16.96 17.13 -24.46
N LYS A 4 -18.19 17.41 -24.05
CA LYS A 4 -18.51 17.66 -22.63
C LYS A 4 -18.20 16.43 -21.79
N ILE A 5 -17.33 16.60 -20.80
CA ILE A 5 -16.97 15.56 -19.83
C ILE A 5 -18.24 15.06 -19.15
N LYS A 6 -18.39 13.73 -19.04
CA LYS A 6 -19.51 13.08 -18.34
C LYS A 6 -19.04 12.51 -17.01
N ALA A 7 -19.66 12.94 -15.91
CA ALA A 7 -19.41 12.38 -14.58
C ALA A 7 -20.70 12.48 -13.73
N PRO A 8 -20.87 11.63 -12.69
CA PRO A 8 -22.05 11.63 -11.85
C PRO A 8 -22.29 12.98 -11.16
N GLY A 9 -23.47 13.57 -11.38
CA GLY A 9 -23.84 14.87 -10.81
C GLY A 9 -23.20 16.08 -11.49
N LEU A 10 -22.33 15.90 -12.49
CA LEU A 10 -21.69 16.97 -13.23
C LEU A 10 -22.69 17.63 -14.19
N THR A 11 -22.75 18.94 -14.12
CA THR A 11 -23.53 19.79 -15.03
C THR A 11 -22.72 21.03 -15.39
N TYR A 12 -23.14 21.76 -16.42
CA TYR A 12 -22.48 23.01 -16.85
C TYR A 12 -23.45 24.17 -16.69
N ALA A 13 -23.06 25.21 -15.98
CA ALA A 13 -23.80 26.47 -15.88
C ALA A 13 -22.95 27.58 -16.51
N ARG A 14 -23.45 28.19 -17.56
CA ARG A 14 -22.73 29.23 -18.33
C ARG A 14 -21.32 28.77 -18.76
N GLY A 15 -21.20 27.50 -19.24
CA GLY A 15 -19.92 26.89 -19.63
C GLY A 15 -19.01 26.43 -18.49
N LYS A 16 -19.34 26.70 -17.23
CA LYS A 16 -18.51 26.32 -16.06
C LYS A 16 -18.99 25.02 -15.46
N PRO A 17 -18.08 24.06 -15.13
CA PRO A 17 -18.45 22.81 -14.50
C PRO A 17 -18.91 23.02 -13.05
N ILE A 18 -20.08 22.47 -12.73
CA ILE A 18 -20.64 22.43 -11.39
C ILE A 18 -21.15 21.02 -11.08
N TRP A 19 -20.95 20.56 -9.89
CA TRP A 19 -21.62 19.36 -9.38
C TRP A 19 -22.94 19.72 -8.71
N ARG A 20 -23.98 18.90 -8.91
CA ARG A 20 -25.29 19.06 -8.27
C ARG A 20 -25.69 17.80 -7.52
N ALA A 21 -26.17 17.96 -6.29
CA ALA A 21 -26.80 16.89 -5.52
C ALA A 21 -28.11 16.44 -6.21
N SER A 22 -28.50 15.17 -5.99
CA SER A 22 -29.75 14.65 -6.50
C SER A 22 -30.96 15.34 -5.86
N ARG A 23 -32.08 15.44 -6.61
CA ARG A 23 -33.32 16.03 -6.11
C ARG A 23 -33.81 15.37 -4.81
N PRO A 24 -33.82 14.02 -4.69
CA PRO A 24 -34.18 13.36 -3.43
C PRO A 24 -33.27 13.75 -2.25
N ALA A 25 -31.95 13.84 -2.47
CA ALA A 25 -31.02 14.25 -1.42
C ALA A 25 -31.29 15.69 -0.95
N ILE A 26 -31.53 16.61 -1.90
CA ILE A 26 -31.86 18.01 -1.58
C ILE A 26 -33.16 18.10 -0.78
N LYS A 27 -34.20 17.32 -1.16
CA LYS A 27 -35.48 17.25 -0.45
C LYS A 27 -35.31 16.69 0.96
N ALA A 28 -34.43 15.71 1.13
CA ALA A 28 -34.07 15.13 2.43
C ALA A 28 -33.21 16.06 3.31
N GLY A 29 -32.77 17.22 2.80
CA GLY A 29 -31.99 18.21 3.57
C GLY A 29 -30.49 18.21 3.32
N PHE A 30 -29.97 17.39 2.39
CA PHE A 30 -28.53 17.34 2.09
C PHE A 30 -27.96 18.72 1.68
N ARG A 31 -26.79 19.03 2.14
CA ARG A 31 -25.99 20.20 1.78
C ARG A 31 -24.54 19.79 1.52
N PRO A 32 -23.82 20.44 0.55
CA PRO A 32 -24.25 21.53 -0.31
C PRO A 32 -25.16 21.06 -1.46
N LYS A 33 -26.11 21.89 -1.91
CA LYS A 33 -26.97 21.58 -3.08
C LYS A 33 -26.20 21.54 -4.38
N TRP A 34 -25.11 22.29 -4.48
CA TRP A 34 -24.19 22.33 -5.61
C TRP A 34 -22.79 22.77 -5.16
N VAL A 35 -21.77 22.40 -5.95
CA VAL A 35 -20.35 22.74 -5.73
C VAL A 35 -19.76 23.22 -7.06
N SER A 36 -19.12 24.40 -7.07
CA SER A 36 -18.37 24.86 -8.24
C SER A 36 -17.10 24.03 -8.43
N LEU A 37 -16.85 23.55 -9.62
CA LEU A 37 -15.67 22.78 -9.99
C LEU A 37 -14.81 23.51 -11.04
N THR A 38 -15.01 24.82 -11.19
CA THR A 38 -14.31 25.64 -12.18
C THR A 38 -12.79 25.57 -12.06
N TYR A 39 -12.27 25.39 -10.86
CA TYR A 39 -10.83 25.22 -10.58
C TYR A 39 -10.25 23.91 -11.11
N LEU A 40 -11.10 22.95 -11.52
CA LEU A 40 -10.71 21.68 -12.13
C LEU A 40 -11.06 21.61 -13.64
N ALA A 41 -11.46 22.72 -14.24
CA ALA A 41 -11.98 22.72 -15.63
C ALA A 41 -10.94 22.23 -16.66
N GLN A 42 -9.65 22.39 -16.36
CA GLN A 42 -8.53 21.97 -17.23
C GLN A 42 -7.98 20.57 -16.90
N ASP A 43 -8.48 19.93 -15.84
CA ASP A 43 -8.04 18.59 -15.41
C ASP A 43 -9.25 17.65 -15.35
N GLU A 44 -9.47 16.97 -16.48
CA GLU A 44 -10.60 16.05 -16.65
C GLU A 44 -10.60 14.94 -15.60
N ALA A 45 -9.42 14.35 -15.31
CA ALA A 45 -9.30 13.26 -14.36
C ALA A 45 -9.61 13.72 -12.93
N ALA A 46 -9.11 14.88 -12.51
CA ALA A 46 -9.42 15.46 -11.22
C ALA A 46 -10.89 15.87 -11.08
N LEU A 47 -11.48 16.40 -12.16
CA LEU A 47 -12.90 16.77 -12.22
C LEU A 47 -13.80 15.55 -12.01
N ILE A 48 -13.56 14.46 -12.74
CA ILE A 48 -14.29 13.19 -12.60
C ILE A 48 -14.12 12.62 -11.20
N ALA A 49 -12.88 12.57 -10.69
CA ALA A 49 -12.60 12.07 -9.34
C ALA A 49 -13.33 12.87 -8.25
N ARG A 50 -13.42 14.20 -8.40
CA ARG A 50 -14.15 15.06 -7.46
C ARG A 50 -15.66 14.81 -7.51
N CYS A 51 -16.23 14.61 -8.68
CA CYS A 51 -17.64 14.26 -8.83
C CYS A 51 -17.98 12.94 -8.13
N HIS A 52 -17.16 11.90 -8.31
CA HIS A 52 -17.35 10.62 -7.62
C HIS A 52 -17.30 10.74 -6.10
N ARG A 53 -16.37 11.54 -5.57
CA ARG A 53 -16.31 11.80 -4.13
C ARG A 53 -17.58 12.48 -3.60
N LEU A 54 -18.05 13.51 -4.29
CA LEU A 54 -19.26 14.24 -3.89
C LEU A 54 -20.52 13.35 -3.93
N ILE A 55 -20.61 12.44 -4.91
CA ILE A 55 -21.69 11.43 -4.95
C ILE A 55 -21.59 10.46 -3.79
N ALA A 56 -20.38 10.01 -3.43
CA ALA A 56 -20.18 9.11 -2.29
C ALA A 56 -20.55 9.80 -0.98
N GLU A 57 -20.08 11.02 -0.76
CA GLU A 57 -20.44 11.87 0.39
C GLU A 57 -21.97 12.02 0.53
N MET A 58 -22.66 12.30 -0.59
CA MET A 58 -24.13 12.42 -0.62
C MET A 58 -24.82 11.07 -0.30
N LYS A 59 -24.34 9.94 -0.85
CA LYS A 59 -24.91 8.62 -0.59
C LYS A 59 -24.72 8.20 0.87
N ASP A 60 -23.56 8.47 1.43
CA ASP A 60 -23.24 8.18 2.83
C ASP A 60 -24.14 8.99 3.77
N TRP A 61 -24.40 10.26 3.44
CA TRP A 61 -25.35 11.09 4.17
C TRP A 61 -26.79 10.53 4.06
N LEU A 62 -27.26 10.17 2.86
CA LEU A 62 -28.59 9.58 2.64
C LEU A 62 -28.78 8.26 3.39
N SER A 63 -27.71 7.45 3.48
CA SER A 63 -27.74 6.18 4.22
C SER A 63 -27.73 6.36 5.75
N GLY A 64 -27.68 7.62 6.24
CA GLY A 64 -27.58 7.95 7.66
C GLY A 64 -26.25 7.59 8.28
N ARG A 65 -25.22 7.30 7.46
CA ARG A 65 -23.86 7.03 7.96
C ARG A 65 -23.14 8.31 8.43
N THR A 66 -23.51 9.47 7.86
CA THR A 66 -23.08 10.78 8.33
C THR A 66 -24.24 11.43 9.09
N GLY A 67 -24.13 11.54 10.40
CA GLY A 67 -25.11 12.26 11.24
C GLY A 67 -26.02 11.39 12.11
N ARG A 68 -25.74 10.09 12.25
CA ARG A 68 -26.22 9.38 13.44
C ARG A 68 -25.42 9.93 14.63
N ASP A 69 -26.13 10.49 15.61
CA ASP A 69 -25.62 10.63 16.97
C ASP A 69 -25.16 9.24 17.41
N ILE A 70 -23.87 8.94 17.18
CA ILE A 70 -23.28 7.74 17.75
C ILE A 70 -23.13 8.07 19.21
N THR A 71 -24.13 7.69 19.98
CA THR A 71 -24.10 7.81 21.42
C THR A 71 -22.91 7.01 21.91
N PHE A 72 -21.88 7.70 22.38
CA PHE A 72 -20.76 7.05 23.03
C PHE A 72 -21.25 6.49 24.35
N ASP A 73 -21.35 5.18 24.47
CA ASP A 73 -21.87 4.47 25.63
C ASP A 73 -20.78 3.86 26.53
N GLY A 74 -19.51 4.13 26.21
CA GLY A 74 -18.35 3.62 26.96
C GLY A 74 -18.00 2.17 26.64
N THR A 75 -18.54 1.58 25.58
CA THR A 75 -18.15 0.24 25.09
C THR A 75 -17.06 0.33 24.04
N ILE A 76 -16.30 -0.77 23.83
CA ILE A 76 -15.34 -0.88 22.74
C ILE A 76 -16.02 -0.68 21.38
N ARG A 77 -17.25 -1.15 21.21
CA ARG A 77 -18.05 -0.92 20.00
C ARG A 77 -18.26 0.57 19.75
N SER A 78 -18.63 1.33 20.77
CA SER A 78 -18.84 2.77 20.62
C SER A 78 -17.55 3.54 20.33
N VAL A 79 -16.41 3.08 20.86
CA VAL A 79 -15.09 3.62 20.53
C VAL A 79 -14.77 3.44 19.02
N ILE A 80 -14.94 2.23 18.51
CA ILE A 80 -14.65 1.92 17.11
C ILE A 80 -15.62 2.68 16.19
N ASN A 81 -16.91 2.63 16.48
CA ASN A 81 -17.92 3.33 15.67
C ASN A 81 -17.72 4.84 15.66
N PHE A 82 -17.45 5.46 16.81
CA PHE A 82 -17.18 6.88 16.90
C PHE A 82 -15.96 7.27 16.05
N TRP A 83 -14.87 6.51 16.16
CA TRP A 83 -13.68 6.74 15.34
C TRP A 83 -13.95 6.60 13.84
N GLN A 84 -14.77 5.64 13.40
CA GLN A 84 -15.07 5.43 11.98
C GLN A 84 -16.05 6.46 11.39
N VAL A 85 -16.90 7.08 12.20
CA VAL A 85 -18.02 7.91 11.69
C VAL A 85 -17.82 9.39 11.95
N GLU A 86 -17.13 9.78 13.03
CA GLU A 86 -16.93 11.20 13.37
C GLU A 86 -16.23 11.94 12.21
N PRO A 87 -16.83 13.04 11.66
CA PRO A 87 -16.27 13.74 10.50
C PRO A 87 -14.84 14.24 10.68
N GLY A 88 -14.44 14.62 11.90
CA GLY A 88 -13.09 15.05 12.26
C GLY A 88 -12.09 13.90 12.46
N SER A 89 -12.51 12.66 12.28
CA SER A 89 -11.65 11.51 12.52
C SER A 89 -10.55 11.36 11.44
N PRO A 90 -9.31 11.04 11.85
CA PRO A 90 -8.24 10.72 10.93
C PRO A 90 -8.53 9.46 10.08
N TYR A 91 -9.53 8.66 10.46
CA TYR A 91 -10.00 7.53 9.66
C TYR A 91 -10.41 7.96 8.24
N HIS A 92 -11.07 9.12 8.09
CA HIS A 92 -11.50 9.63 6.78
C HIS A 92 -10.33 10.10 5.89
N ALA A 93 -9.18 10.41 6.50
CA ALA A 93 -7.96 10.79 5.77
C ALA A 93 -7.14 9.57 5.29
N LEU A 94 -7.48 8.36 5.74
CA LEU A 94 -6.77 7.14 5.32
C LEU A 94 -6.94 6.90 3.82
N GLU A 95 -5.84 6.50 3.16
CA GLU A 95 -5.92 5.93 1.81
C GLU A 95 -6.74 4.64 1.80
N ALA A 96 -7.43 4.35 0.69
CA ALA A 96 -8.25 3.14 0.52
C ALA A 96 -7.49 1.85 0.88
N SER A 97 -6.22 1.75 0.48
CA SER A 97 -5.33 0.62 0.79
C SER A 97 -5.03 0.42 2.27
N SER A 98 -5.12 1.49 3.07
CA SER A 98 -4.99 1.43 4.53
C SER A 98 -6.33 1.21 5.21
N ARG A 99 -7.39 1.84 4.69
CA ARG A 99 -8.75 1.76 5.25
C ARG A 99 -9.28 0.33 5.24
N HIS A 100 -9.13 -0.39 4.12
CA HIS A 100 -9.62 -1.77 4.00
C HIS A 100 -9.10 -2.74 5.09
N PRO A 101 -7.79 -2.83 5.38
CA PRO A 101 -7.30 -3.60 6.52
C PRO A 101 -7.87 -3.11 7.87
N TYR A 102 -7.97 -1.80 8.08
CA TYR A 102 -8.52 -1.24 9.31
C TYR A 102 -9.97 -1.67 9.52
N ASP A 103 -10.81 -1.70 8.45
CA ASP A 103 -12.20 -2.13 8.52
C ASP A 103 -12.34 -3.62 8.89
N ILE A 104 -11.45 -4.47 8.36
CA ILE A 104 -11.41 -5.90 8.71
C ILE A 104 -11.16 -6.06 10.22
N TYR A 105 -10.14 -5.39 10.75
CA TYR A 105 -9.81 -5.52 12.17
C TYR A 105 -10.76 -4.78 13.08
N ALA A 106 -11.33 -3.64 12.68
CA ALA A 106 -12.40 -2.96 13.38
C ALA A 106 -13.62 -3.87 13.55
N ARG A 107 -14.02 -4.57 12.48
CA ARG A 107 -15.11 -5.56 12.54
C ARG A 107 -14.78 -6.69 13.51
N MET A 108 -13.59 -7.29 13.40
CA MET A 108 -13.13 -8.35 14.31
C MET A 108 -13.19 -7.90 15.78
N ILE A 109 -12.73 -6.69 16.10
CA ILE A 109 -12.76 -6.13 17.45
C ILE A 109 -14.23 -5.98 17.92
N ILE A 110 -15.12 -5.44 17.08
CA ILE A 110 -16.53 -5.28 17.40
C ILE A 110 -17.22 -6.62 17.66
N GLU A 111 -16.93 -7.64 16.85
CA GLU A 111 -17.53 -8.96 16.95
C GLU A 111 -17.05 -9.73 18.19
N THR A 112 -15.79 -9.56 18.58
CA THR A 112 -15.19 -10.35 19.67
C THR A 112 -15.33 -9.68 21.04
N VAL A 113 -15.05 -8.36 21.12
CA VAL A 113 -14.98 -7.62 22.38
C VAL A 113 -15.84 -6.36 22.41
N GLY A 114 -16.62 -6.10 21.36
CA GLY A 114 -17.44 -4.90 21.20
C GLY A 114 -18.31 -4.51 22.40
N PRO A 115 -19.00 -5.45 23.09
CA PRO A 115 -19.85 -5.13 24.24
C PRO A 115 -19.10 -4.78 25.53
N ARG A 116 -17.77 -4.97 25.59
CA ARG A 116 -16.99 -4.73 26.81
C ARG A 116 -16.90 -3.24 27.10
N ARG A 117 -17.16 -2.86 28.36
CA ARG A 117 -17.04 -1.48 28.84
C ARG A 117 -15.59 -1.13 29.11
N ILE A 118 -15.14 0.04 28.60
CA ILE A 118 -13.75 0.48 28.70
C ILE A 118 -13.32 0.82 30.14
N ASP A 119 -14.23 1.27 30.97
CA ASP A 119 -14.00 1.59 32.38
C ASP A 119 -13.75 0.36 33.27
N ALA A 120 -14.11 -0.84 32.80
CA ALA A 120 -13.91 -2.10 33.48
C ALA A 120 -12.70 -2.92 32.96
N LEU A 121 -11.90 -2.35 32.03
CA LEU A 121 -10.80 -3.05 31.36
C LEU A 121 -9.45 -2.67 31.96
N ASP A 122 -8.59 -3.66 32.01
CA ASP A 122 -7.18 -3.50 32.38
C ASP A 122 -6.21 -4.19 31.41
N GLY A 123 -4.91 -4.14 31.71
CA GLY A 123 -3.87 -4.75 30.87
C GLY A 123 -3.99 -6.27 30.74
N ARG A 124 -4.66 -6.98 31.69
CA ARG A 124 -4.86 -8.44 31.62
C ARG A 124 -5.88 -8.79 30.54
N ASP A 125 -6.94 -8.01 30.40
CA ASP A 125 -7.93 -8.16 29.33
C ASP A 125 -7.29 -7.98 27.96
N ILE A 126 -6.48 -6.93 27.81
CA ILE A 126 -5.78 -6.63 26.56
C ILE A 126 -4.80 -7.76 26.17
N ARG A 127 -4.06 -8.34 27.16
CA ARG A 127 -3.16 -9.50 26.90
C ARG A 127 -3.94 -10.71 26.47
N ARG A 128 -5.08 -11.00 27.12
CA ARG A 128 -5.97 -12.11 26.76
C ARG A 128 -6.48 -11.96 25.33
N TRP A 129 -6.98 -10.80 24.94
CA TRP A 129 -7.46 -10.55 23.57
C TRP A 129 -6.35 -10.72 22.53
N HIS A 130 -5.14 -10.21 22.82
CA HIS A 130 -4.02 -10.41 21.92
C HIS A 130 -3.71 -11.91 21.74
N ALA A 131 -3.75 -12.71 22.81
CA ALA A 131 -3.55 -14.14 22.75
C ALA A 131 -4.63 -14.81 21.91
N GLU A 132 -5.92 -14.57 22.22
CA GLU A 132 -7.07 -15.11 21.48
C GLU A 132 -7.03 -14.74 19.97
N TRP A 133 -6.68 -13.51 19.64
CA TRP A 133 -6.56 -13.07 18.24
C TRP A 133 -5.31 -13.62 17.56
N SER A 134 -4.34 -14.09 18.33
CA SER A 134 -3.14 -14.76 17.81
C SER A 134 -3.36 -16.24 17.53
N ASP A 135 -4.40 -16.83 18.07
CA ASP A 135 -4.68 -18.26 17.89
C ASP A 135 -4.93 -18.58 16.41
N PRO A 136 -4.49 -19.76 15.95
CA PRO A 136 -4.81 -20.27 14.63
C PRO A 136 -6.32 -20.41 14.45
N LEU A 137 -6.80 -20.25 13.20
CA LEU A 137 -8.22 -20.50 12.87
C LEU A 137 -8.55 -22.01 12.89
N GLU A 138 -7.53 -22.84 12.65
CA GLU A 138 -7.66 -24.30 12.59
C GLU A 138 -6.68 -24.95 13.56
N HIS A 139 -7.05 -26.07 14.10
CA HIS A 139 -6.19 -26.84 15.01
C HIS A 139 -4.85 -27.21 14.32
N GLY A 140 -3.73 -26.93 14.98
CA GLY A 140 -2.39 -27.14 14.40
C GLY A 140 -1.95 -26.11 13.36
N GLY A 141 -2.76 -25.07 13.09
CA GLY A 141 -2.42 -23.98 12.19
C GLY A 141 -1.32 -23.06 12.72
N LYS A 142 -0.85 -22.15 11.87
CA LYS A 142 0.17 -21.17 12.26
C LYS A 142 -0.46 -20.02 13.07
N PRO A 143 0.24 -19.53 14.14
CA PRO A 143 -0.21 -18.39 14.92
C PRO A 143 -0.43 -17.14 14.04
N ARG A 144 -1.49 -16.39 14.32
CA ARG A 144 -1.94 -15.19 13.60
C ARG A 144 -1.38 -13.90 14.21
N LEU A 145 -0.12 -13.88 14.63
CA LEU A 145 0.53 -12.75 15.30
C LEU A 145 0.39 -11.41 14.54
N ALA A 146 0.40 -11.44 13.21
CA ALA A 146 0.21 -10.25 12.39
C ALA A 146 -1.20 -9.68 12.54
N ALA A 147 -2.23 -10.55 12.59
CA ALA A 147 -3.62 -10.16 12.75
C ALA A 147 -3.86 -9.55 14.14
N ALA A 148 -3.42 -10.22 15.19
CA ALA A 148 -3.52 -9.72 16.57
C ALA A 148 -2.84 -8.36 16.73
N ARG A 149 -1.62 -8.22 16.21
CA ARG A 149 -0.91 -6.94 16.25
C ARG A 149 -1.64 -5.83 15.50
N MET A 150 -2.23 -6.12 14.34
CA MET A 150 -3.02 -5.12 13.59
C MET A 150 -4.28 -4.73 14.34
N ALA A 151 -4.99 -5.67 14.98
CA ALA A 151 -6.14 -5.35 15.82
C ALA A 151 -5.75 -4.42 16.98
N MET A 152 -4.62 -4.67 17.65
CA MET A 152 -4.11 -3.78 18.69
C MET A 152 -3.78 -2.39 18.17
N ILE A 153 -3.22 -2.27 16.96
CA ILE A 153 -2.95 -0.98 16.30
C ILE A 153 -4.26 -0.23 16.02
N VAL A 154 -5.27 -0.92 15.48
CA VAL A 154 -6.59 -0.32 15.20
C VAL A 154 -7.26 0.15 16.48
N LEU A 155 -7.29 -0.69 17.52
CA LEU A 155 -7.86 -0.35 18.82
C LEU A 155 -7.16 0.87 19.43
N LYS A 156 -5.83 0.89 19.45
CA LYS A 156 -5.05 2.03 19.96
C LYS A 156 -5.32 3.30 19.17
N THR A 157 -5.44 3.22 17.84
CA THR A 157 -5.72 4.37 16.99
C THR A 157 -7.10 4.96 17.30
N ALA A 158 -8.11 4.11 17.42
CA ALA A 158 -9.48 4.52 17.77
C ALA A 158 -9.54 5.15 19.17
N LEU A 159 -8.92 4.51 20.17
CA LEU A 159 -8.83 5.05 21.54
C LEU A 159 -8.11 6.40 21.57
N THR A 160 -7.02 6.54 20.82
CA THR A 160 -6.26 7.79 20.73
C THR A 160 -7.15 8.92 20.21
N PHE A 161 -7.90 8.69 19.15
CA PHE A 161 -8.83 9.68 18.62
C PHE A 161 -9.95 10.00 19.63
N CYS A 162 -10.59 8.98 20.21
CA CYS A 162 -11.63 9.18 21.22
C CYS A 162 -11.11 9.96 22.44
N ALA A 163 -9.88 9.73 22.87
CA ALA A 163 -9.25 10.49 23.95
C ALA A 163 -9.05 11.97 23.58
N THR A 164 -8.66 12.29 22.33
CA THR A 164 -8.60 13.69 21.87
C THR A 164 -9.96 14.37 21.87
N CYS A 165 -11.04 13.60 21.67
CA CYS A 165 -12.42 14.06 21.76
C CYS A 165 -12.97 14.00 23.21
N ARG A 166 -12.11 13.80 24.20
CA ARG A 166 -12.46 13.73 25.64
C ARG A 166 -13.55 12.71 25.98
N LYS A 167 -13.60 11.58 25.25
CA LYS A 167 -14.51 10.49 25.58
C LYS A 167 -14.03 9.79 26.86
N PRO A 168 -14.91 9.58 27.86
CA PRO A 168 -14.53 9.04 29.18
C PRO A 168 -13.84 7.67 29.07
N GLY A 169 -12.79 7.42 29.87
CA GLY A 169 -12.05 6.17 29.94
C GLY A 169 -11.10 5.87 28.76
N CYS A 170 -11.21 6.61 27.65
CA CYS A 170 -10.39 6.33 26.46
C CYS A 170 -8.92 6.69 26.65
N ALA A 171 -8.60 7.73 27.44
CA ALA A 171 -7.22 8.11 27.73
C ALA A 171 -6.51 7.05 28.56
N ASP A 172 -7.14 6.58 29.63
CA ASP A 172 -6.56 5.58 30.54
C ASP A 172 -6.28 4.26 29.82
N LEU A 173 -7.28 3.75 29.06
CA LEU A 173 -7.10 2.51 28.32
C LEU A 173 -6.07 2.63 27.17
N ARG A 174 -5.98 3.80 26.52
CA ARG A 174 -4.94 4.11 25.54
C ARG A 174 -3.55 4.05 26.17
N ASP A 175 -3.36 4.59 27.38
CA ASP A 175 -2.09 4.67 28.07
C ASP A 175 -1.64 3.28 28.54
N ILE A 176 -2.56 2.49 29.10
CA ILE A 176 -2.33 1.06 29.36
C ILE A 176 -1.83 0.35 28.10
N LEU A 177 -2.53 0.55 26.96
CA LEU A 177 -2.16 -0.09 25.70
C LEU A 177 -0.84 0.45 25.13
N ALA A 178 -0.46 1.71 25.41
CA ALA A 178 0.78 2.32 24.94
C ALA A 178 2.00 1.71 25.60
N ASP A 179 1.91 1.33 26.88
CA ASP A 179 3.01 0.74 27.65
C ASP A 179 3.17 -0.76 27.38
N MET A 180 2.18 -1.38 26.75
CA MET A 180 2.22 -2.82 26.46
C MET A 180 3.05 -3.13 25.24
N ARG A 181 3.77 -4.25 25.29
CA ARG A 181 4.52 -4.82 24.19
C ARG A 181 3.87 -6.12 23.73
N PHE A 182 3.64 -6.21 22.40
CA PHE A 182 3.05 -7.40 21.79
C PHE A 182 4.04 -8.03 20.82
N SER A 183 4.12 -9.36 20.84
CA SER A 183 4.89 -10.10 19.85
C SER A 183 4.27 -9.92 18.46
N GLY A 184 5.12 -9.80 17.47
CA GLY A 184 4.74 -9.73 16.07
C GLY A 184 5.40 -10.84 15.27
N PRO A 185 5.03 -11.01 14.00
CA PRO A 185 5.68 -11.98 13.15
C PRO A 185 7.16 -11.67 13.01
N ARG A 186 7.98 -12.72 12.94
CA ARG A 186 9.41 -12.57 12.65
C ARG A 186 9.60 -11.92 11.29
N PRO A 187 10.63 -11.08 11.10
CA PRO A 187 10.98 -10.58 9.78
C PRO A 187 11.21 -11.73 8.79
N ARG A 188 10.82 -11.54 7.55
CA ARG A 188 11.08 -12.51 6.49
C ARG A 188 12.57 -12.50 6.15
N THR A 189 13.11 -13.68 5.89
CA THR A 189 14.52 -13.89 5.54
C THR A 189 14.69 -14.37 4.09
N GLU A 190 13.59 -14.68 3.39
CA GLU A 190 13.64 -15.15 2.00
C GLU A 190 14.23 -14.07 1.08
N ALA A 191 15.22 -14.45 0.30
CA ALA A 191 15.85 -13.60 -0.69
C ALA A 191 16.19 -14.48 -1.90
N PRO A 192 15.39 -14.44 -2.98
CA PRO A 192 15.72 -15.18 -4.20
C PRO A 192 17.03 -14.65 -4.79
N THR A 193 17.85 -15.56 -5.31
CA THR A 193 19.11 -15.26 -6.02
C THR A 193 18.83 -14.67 -7.40
N ALA A 194 19.82 -14.03 -8.01
CA ALA A 194 19.73 -13.54 -9.40
C ALA A 194 19.36 -14.67 -10.38
N ALA A 195 19.95 -15.87 -10.22
CA ALA A 195 19.64 -17.04 -11.05
C ALA A 195 18.16 -17.46 -10.91
N GLU A 196 17.61 -17.46 -9.70
CA GLU A 196 16.20 -17.73 -9.45
C GLU A 196 15.29 -16.66 -10.08
N VAL A 197 15.70 -15.39 -10.09
CA VAL A 197 14.97 -14.31 -10.76
C VAL A 197 14.97 -14.50 -12.28
N VAL A 198 16.11 -14.88 -12.87
CA VAL A 198 16.20 -15.24 -14.28
C VAL A 198 15.25 -16.39 -14.62
N ALA A 199 15.25 -17.47 -13.83
CA ALA A 199 14.37 -18.61 -14.05
C ALA A 199 12.86 -18.24 -13.97
N VAL A 200 12.48 -17.40 -13.01
CA VAL A 200 11.09 -16.95 -12.87
C VAL A 200 10.68 -16.03 -14.03
N ARG A 201 11.58 -15.18 -14.54
CA ARG A 201 11.33 -14.35 -15.73
C ARG A 201 11.09 -15.23 -16.96
N SER A 202 11.93 -16.24 -17.19
CA SER A 202 11.75 -17.21 -18.26
C SER A 202 10.40 -17.93 -18.15
N ALA A 203 10.05 -18.41 -16.95
CA ALA A 203 8.77 -19.05 -16.71
C ALA A 203 7.57 -18.12 -16.96
N ALA A 204 7.72 -16.81 -16.70
CA ALA A 204 6.66 -15.83 -17.02
C ALA A 204 6.46 -15.68 -18.54
N HIS A 205 7.54 -15.71 -19.35
CA HIS A 205 7.44 -15.76 -20.81
C HIS A 205 6.76 -17.03 -21.32
N GLU A 206 7.12 -18.19 -20.77
CA GLU A 206 6.47 -19.47 -21.10
C GLU A 206 4.99 -19.54 -20.74
N LEU A 207 4.53 -18.67 -19.84
CA LEU A 207 3.13 -18.51 -19.47
C LEU A 207 2.41 -17.42 -20.28
N ASP A 208 3.04 -16.88 -21.32
CA ASP A 208 2.56 -15.74 -22.14
C ASP A 208 2.33 -14.45 -21.36
N HIS A 209 3.16 -14.21 -20.34
CA HIS A 209 3.10 -13.03 -19.49
C HIS A 209 4.41 -12.23 -19.47
N GLY A 210 4.98 -11.95 -20.66
CA GLY A 210 6.23 -11.18 -20.82
C GLY A 210 6.26 -9.86 -20.03
N PRO A 211 5.19 -9.03 -19.99
CA PRO A 211 5.19 -7.83 -19.16
C PRO A 211 5.42 -8.08 -17.66
N ALA A 212 5.05 -9.26 -17.15
CA ALA A 212 5.34 -9.63 -15.77
C ALA A 212 6.84 -9.95 -15.57
N ALA A 213 7.54 -10.47 -16.58
CA ALA A 213 8.99 -10.67 -16.51
C ALA A 213 9.73 -9.33 -16.36
N LEU A 214 9.32 -8.29 -17.11
CA LEU A 214 9.82 -6.92 -16.93
C LEU A 214 9.52 -6.40 -15.52
N ALA A 215 8.31 -6.67 -15.01
CA ALA A 215 7.93 -6.27 -13.66
C ALA A 215 8.82 -6.93 -12.59
N TYR A 216 9.18 -8.19 -12.75
CA TYR A 216 10.07 -8.90 -11.83
C TYR A 216 11.51 -8.37 -11.91
N ALA A 217 12.02 -8.05 -13.10
CA ALA A 217 13.32 -7.41 -13.28
C ALA A 217 13.37 -6.03 -12.59
N LEU A 218 12.38 -5.17 -12.79
CA LEU A 218 12.28 -3.86 -12.14
C LEU A 218 12.19 -3.95 -10.62
N GLN A 219 11.51 -4.97 -10.09
CA GLN A 219 11.45 -5.18 -8.63
C GLN A 219 12.78 -5.64 -8.05
N PHE A 220 13.55 -6.42 -8.78
CA PHE A 220 14.84 -6.95 -8.33
C PHE A 220 15.96 -5.94 -8.54
N GLU A 221 16.33 -5.61 -9.79
CA GLU A 221 17.44 -4.70 -10.09
C GLU A 221 17.12 -3.23 -9.81
N GLY A 222 15.89 -2.77 -10.16
CA GLY A 222 15.42 -1.42 -9.87
C GLY A 222 15.00 -1.23 -8.40
N VAL A 223 14.97 -2.32 -7.62
CA VAL A 223 14.57 -2.30 -6.21
C VAL A 223 13.18 -1.64 -6.01
N MET A 224 12.30 -1.74 -7.00
CA MET A 224 10.99 -1.12 -6.97
C MET A 224 9.98 -1.92 -6.13
N ARG A 225 9.03 -1.22 -5.47
CA ARG A 225 7.91 -1.91 -4.82
C ARG A 225 6.93 -2.44 -5.86
N GLN A 226 6.24 -3.53 -5.56
CA GLN A 226 5.24 -4.09 -6.47
C GLN A 226 4.27 -3.02 -7.02
N TRP A 227 3.71 -2.17 -6.15
CA TRP A 227 2.78 -1.12 -6.59
C TRP A 227 3.43 0.03 -7.35
N ASP A 228 4.75 0.22 -7.20
CA ASP A 228 5.51 1.19 -7.99
C ASP A 228 5.87 0.63 -9.38
N VAL A 229 5.60 -0.67 -9.63
CA VAL A 229 5.81 -1.34 -10.93
C VAL A 229 4.50 -1.62 -11.65
N ILE A 230 3.55 -2.31 -10.99
CA ILE A 230 2.27 -2.69 -11.62
C ILE A 230 1.14 -1.71 -11.36
N GLY A 231 1.36 -0.69 -10.53
CA GLY A 231 0.30 0.20 -10.06
C GLY A 231 -0.65 -0.46 -9.08
N LYS A 232 -1.72 0.22 -8.77
CA LYS A 232 -2.82 -0.27 -7.92
C LYS A 232 -4.18 0.22 -8.41
N TRP A 233 -5.19 -0.61 -8.26
CA TRP A 233 -6.59 -0.24 -8.41
C TRP A 233 -7.10 0.34 -7.10
N VAL A 234 -7.78 1.47 -7.17
CA VAL A 234 -8.36 2.18 -6.03
C VAL A 234 -9.79 2.61 -6.37
N PRO A 235 -10.68 2.76 -5.38
CA PRO A 235 -12.04 3.23 -5.63
C PRO A 235 -12.06 4.56 -6.38
N LEU A 236 -13.07 4.79 -7.22
CA LEU A 236 -13.27 6.05 -7.94
C LEU A 236 -13.29 7.28 -7.02
N THR A 237 -13.64 7.08 -5.73
CA THR A 237 -13.65 8.11 -4.69
C THR A 237 -12.27 8.48 -4.14
N ASP A 238 -11.21 7.73 -4.49
CA ASP A 238 -9.84 8.05 -4.08
C ASP A 238 -9.44 9.46 -4.57
N LYS A 239 -8.54 10.12 -3.82
CA LYS A 239 -8.11 11.50 -4.12
C LYS A 239 -7.31 11.63 -5.40
N LYS A 240 -6.62 10.57 -5.81
CA LYS A 240 -5.76 10.57 -7.01
C LYS A 240 -6.60 10.53 -8.27
N ALA A 241 -6.24 11.35 -9.25
CA ALA A 241 -6.88 11.36 -10.56
C ALA A 241 -6.35 10.21 -11.43
N SER A 242 -7.23 9.62 -12.25
CA SER A 242 -6.87 8.68 -13.31
C SER A 242 -8.04 8.55 -14.29
N LEU A 243 -7.73 8.34 -15.55
CA LEU A 243 -8.70 8.03 -16.60
C LEU A 243 -8.79 6.53 -16.92
N ILE A 244 -7.95 5.70 -16.31
CA ILE A 244 -7.98 4.25 -16.48
C ILE A 244 -8.95 3.68 -15.45
N ILE A 245 -10.14 3.32 -15.89
CA ILE A 245 -11.28 2.94 -15.04
C ILE A 245 -11.74 1.53 -15.43
N ASP A 246 -12.02 0.70 -14.42
CA ASP A 246 -12.67 -0.60 -14.54
C ASP A 246 -13.74 -0.72 -13.44
N GLY A 247 -15.01 -0.70 -13.83
CA GLY A 247 -16.15 -0.74 -12.91
C GLY A 247 -16.15 0.42 -11.92
N ASN A 248 -16.02 0.13 -10.64
CA ASN A 248 -16.00 1.12 -9.54
C ASN A 248 -14.59 1.53 -9.12
N ASP A 249 -13.56 1.06 -9.80
CA ASP A 249 -12.17 1.32 -9.49
C ASP A 249 -11.49 2.09 -10.63
N LYS A 250 -10.45 2.83 -10.28
CA LYS A 250 -9.51 3.47 -11.21
C LYS A 250 -8.10 3.01 -10.89
N TRP A 251 -7.29 2.89 -11.93
CA TRP A 251 -5.91 2.48 -11.78
C TRP A 251 -4.97 3.67 -11.62
N ILE A 252 -3.98 3.53 -10.74
CA ILE A 252 -2.92 4.50 -10.50
C ILE A 252 -1.59 3.74 -10.49
N GLY A 253 -0.67 4.11 -11.37
CA GLY A 253 0.61 3.42 -11.47
C GLY A 253 1.58 4.08 -12.44
N PRO A 254 2.74 3.44 -12.67
CA PRO A 254 3.77 3.94 -13.54
C PRO A 254 3.36 3.87 -15.01
N MET A 255 3.77 4.89 -15.76
CA MET A 255 3.49 5.05 -17.18
C MET A 255 4.79 4.98 -17.98
N TRP A 256 4.72 4.54 -19.23
CA TRP A 256 5.86 4.57 -20.15
C TRP A 256 6.44 5.98 -20.32
N SER A 257 5.63 7.02 -20.25
CA SER A 257 6.07 8.42 -20.33
C SER A 257 7.01 8.87 -19.21
N GLN A 258 7.19 8.06 -18.16
CA GLN A 258 8.15 8.33 -17.08
C GLN A 258 9.56 7.81 -17.40
N ILE A 259 9.72 7.11 -18.53
CA ILE A 259 11.00 6.68 -19.07
C ILE A 259 11.33 7.58 -20.26
N ASP A 260 12.42 8.32 -20.15
CA ASP A 260 12.85 9.21 -21.23
C ASP A 260 13.60 8.47 -22.36
N GLU A 261 14.01 9.19 -23.38
CA GLU A 261 14.74 8.67 -24.55
C GLU A 261 16.12 8.06 -24.22
N HIS A 262 16.70 8.46 -23.07
CA HIS A 262 17.95 7.89 -22.56
C HIS A 262 17.72 6.71 -21.61
N LEU A 263 16.49 6.17 -21.56
CA LEU A 263 16.06 5.09 -20.67
C LEU A 263 16.26 5.42 -19.17
N ILE A 264 16.09 6.67 -18.79
CA ILE A 264 16.06 7.08 -17.39
C ILE A 264 14.62 7.07 -16.90
N LEU A 265 14.31 6.20 -15.96
CA LEU A 265 13.02 6.14 -15.29
C LEU A 265 12.99 7.12 -14.11
N ARG A 266 12.02 8.04 -14.09
CA ARG A 266 11.79 8.97 -12.97
C ARG A 266 10.40 8.77 -12.40
N TYR A 267 10.31 8.40 -11.14
CA TYR A 267 9.02 8.20 -10.48
C TYR A 267 9.05 8.60 -9.01
N THR A 268 7.89 8.97 -8.47
CA THR A 268 7.71 9.18 -7.03
C THR A 268 7.00 7.96 -6.44
N PRO A 269 7.64 7.22 -5.49
CA PRO A 269 7.04 6.03 -4.91
C PRO A 269 5.69 6.33 -4.26
N GLN A 270 4.66 5.57 -4.60
CA GLN A 270 3.28 5.81 -4.15
C GLN A 270 3.13 5.86 -2.63
N LYS A 271 3.90 5.04 -1.91
CA LYS A 271 3.86 4.98 -0.44
C LYS A 271 4.38 6.24 0.25
N THR A 272 5.32 6.95 -0.37
CA THR A 272 6.00 8.11 0.23
C THR A 272 5.67 9.42 -0.46
N GLN A 273 4.79 9.41 -1.45
CA GLN A 273 4.40 10.55 -2.26
C GLN A 273 3.91 11.75 -1.42
N PHE A 274 3.15 11.48 -0.36
CA PHE A 274 2.58 12.53 0.51
C PHE A 274 3.39 12.76 1.80
N THR A 275 4.53 12.09 1.96
CA THR A 275 5.39 12.25 3.14
C THR A 275 6.72 12.89 2.76
N SER A 276 7.64 12.15 2.12
CA SER A 276 8.91 12.71 1.67
C SER A 276 8.83 13.32 0.28
N GLY A 277 7.92 12.85 -0.58
CA GLY A 277 7.84 13.28 -1.99
C GLY A 277 9.10 12.99 -2.82
N ALA A 278 10.08 12.28 -2.24
CA ALA A 278 11.38 12.07 -2.88
C ALA A 278 11.20 11.25 -4.16
N GLN A 279 11.70 11.81 -5.26
CA GLN A 279 11.75 11.14 -6.56
C GLN A 279 12.85 10.09 -6.56
N VAL A 280 12.56 8.94 -7.14
CA VAL A 280 13.55 7.90 -7.48
C VAL A 280 13.90 8.06 -8.95
N VAL A 281 15.20 8.00 -9.25
CA VAL A 281 15.75 8.06 -10.60
C VAL A 281 16.55 6.78 -10.84
N LEU A 282 16.23 6.05 -11.90
CA LEU A 282 16.91 4.82 -12.30
C LEU A 282 17.42 4.95 -13.73
N ASP A 283 18.70 4.70 -13.91
CA ASP A 283 19.30 4.48 -15.24
C ASP A 283 19.10 3.01 -15.62
N LEU A 284 18.09 2.74 -16.46
CA LEU A 284 17.73 1.40 -16.86
C LEU A 284 18.82 0.74 -17.70
N THR A 285 19.69 1.50 -18.37
CA THR A 285 20.82 0.98 -19.17
C THR A 285 21.84 0.23 -18.32
N LYS A 286 21.84 0.43 -17.00
CA LYS A 286 22.72 -0.24 -16.02
C LYS A 286 22.06 -1.45 -15.37
N LEU A 287 20.86 -1.83 -15.79
CA LEU A 287 20.06 -2.92 -15.25
C LEU A 287 19.90 -4.03 -16.31
N PRO A 288 20.84 -5.01 -16.38
CA PRO A 288 20.88 -6.00 -17.47
C PRO A 288 19.57 -6.75 -17.68
N MET A 289 18.95 -7.27 -16.60
CA MET A 289 17.68 -8.00 -16.70
C MET A 289 16.54 -7.11 -17.20
N VAL A 290 16.53 -5.84 -16.80
CA VAL A 290 15.55 -4.87 -17.29
C VAL A 290 15.78 -4.60 -18.77
N MET A 291 17.03 -4.42 -19.20
CA MET A 291 17.38 -4.19 -20.62
C MET A 291 17.01 -5.37 -21.50
N GLU A 292 17.24 -6.61 -21.03
CA GLU A 292 16.82 -7.84 -21.74
C GLU A 292 15.29 -7.87 -21.97
N GLU A 293 14.50 -7.44 -20.98
CA GLU A 293 13.04 -7.38 -21.13
C GLU A 293 12.59 -6.19 -22.00
N LEU A 294 13.23 -5.03 -21.86
CA LEU A 294 12.93 -3.86 -22.70
C LEU A 294 13.23 -4.14 -24.19
N ALA A 295 14.27 -4.92 -24.50
CA ALA A 295 14.57 -5.31 -25.88
C ALA A 295 13.45 -6.14 -26.54
N LYS A 296 12.62 -6.82 -25.75
CA LYS A 296 11.48 -7.60 -26.23
C LYS A 296 10.20 -6.75 -26.40
N VAL A 297 10.20 -5.49 -25.96
CA VAL A 297 9.05 -4.58 -26.07
C VAL A 297 9.31 -3.59 -27.20
N PRO A 298 8.59 -3.65 -28.34
CA PRO A 298 8.72 -2.69 -29.42
C PRO A 298 8.47 -1.25 -28.95
N VAL A 299 9.23 -0.29 -29.49
CA VAL A 299 9.15 1.12 -29.07
C VAL A 299 7.75 1.68 -29.32
N GLU A 300 7.10 1.25 -30.39
CA GLU A 300 5.77 1.72 -30.85
C GLU A 300 4.65 1.39 -29.84
N VAL A 301 4.85 0.35 -29.00
CA VAL A 301 3.86 -0.04 -27.98
C VAL A 301 4.18 0.52 -26.58
N ARG A 302 5.31 1.25 -26.43
CA ARG A 302 5.74 1.85 -25.16
C ARG A 302 4.92 3.10 -24.81
N ARG A 303 3.62 2.93 -24.58
CA ARG A 303 2.68 4.00 -24.23
C ARG A 303 1.65 3.52 -23.21
N GLY A 304 1.08 4.47 -22.45
CA GLY A 304 0.13 4.14 -21.38
C GLY A 304 0.81 3.50 -20.16
N PRO A 305 0.13 2.61 -19.44
CA PRO A 305 0.69 1.89 -18.29
C PRO A 305 1.93 1.08 -18.63
N LEU A 306 2.93 1.11 -17.73
CA LEU A 306 4.20 0.42 -17.95
C LEU A 306 4.03 -1.10 -18.05
N ILE A 307 3.17 -1.67 -17.21
CA ILE A 307 2.93 -3.12 -17.15
C ILE A 307 1.45 -3.41 -17.36
N LEU A 308 1.14 -4.08 -18.45
CA LEU A 308 -0.21 -4.55 -18.78
C LEU A 308 -0.30 -6.07 -18.71
N ASN A 309 -1.45 -6.57 -18.33
CA ASN A 309 -1.78 -7.98 -18.44
C ASN A 309 -2.09 -8.30 -19.92
N PRO A 310 -1.31 -9.14 -20.62
CA PRO A 310 -1.46 -9.38 -22.04
C PRO A 310 -2.80 -10.05 -22.39
N ARG A 311 -3.43 -10.73 -21.43
CA ARG A 311 -4.73 -11.39 -21.65
C ARG A 311 -5.93 -10.44 -21.62
N THR A 312 -5.81 -9.33 -20.90
CA THR A 312 -6.94 -8.38 -20.72
C THR A 312 -6.66 -7.02 -21.35
N GLY A 313 -5.41 -6.71 -21.70
CA GLY A 313 -4.99 -5.39 -22.15
C GLY A 313 -5.05 -4.31 -21.07
N ALA A 314 -5.38 -4.65 -19.82
CA ALA A 314 -5.50 -3.75 -18.69
C ALA A 314 -4.36 -3.95 -17.68
N PRO A 315 -4.07 -2.97 -16.80
CA PRO A 315 -3.13 -3.15 -15.71
C PRO A 315 -3.53 -4.32 -14.79
N TYR A 316 -2.52 -5.03 -14.27
CA TYR A 316 -2.79 -6.15 -13.36
C TYR A 316 -3.53 -5.72 -12.09
N LYS A 317 -4.50 -6.55 -11.65
CA LYS A 317 -4.99 -6.56 -10.27
C LYS A 317 -3.96 -7.27 -9.38
N SER A 318 -3.78 -6.82 -8.14
CA SER A 318 -2.75 -7.34 -7.23
C SER A 318 -2.87 -8.85 -6.99
N GLU A 319 -4.11 -9.36 -6.92
CA GLU A 319 -4.40 -10.79 -6.75
C GLU A 319 -3.94 -11.58 -7.96
N THR A 320 -4.33 -11.15 -9.16
CA THR A 320 -3.95 -11.81 -10.43
C THR A 320 -2.42 -11.82 -10.60
N PHE A 321 -1.74 -10.71 -10.25
CA PHE A 321 -0.28 -10.63 -10.34
C PHE A 321 0.40 -11.56 -9.32
N ARG A 322 -0.13 -11.66 -8.11
CA ARG A 322 0.37 -12.57 -7.08
C ARG A 322 0.18 -14.04 -7.48
N ASP A 323 -0.97 -14.39 -8.06
CA ASP A 323 -1.25 -15.75 -8.52
C ASP A 323 -0.36 -16.13 -9.71
N LEU A 324 -0.12 -15.19 -10.62
CA LEU A 324 0.84 -15.37 -11.70
C LEU A 324 2.27 -15.60 -11.17
N TRP A 325 2.71 -14.76 -10.19
CA TRP A 325 3.99 -14.99 -9.53
C TRP A 325 4.12 -16.42 -9.01
N ARG A 326 3.08 -16.91 -8.31
CA ARG A 326 3.13 -18.28 -7.76
C ARG A 326 3.21 -19.33 -8.86
N LYS A 327 2.48 -19.18 -9.97
CA LYS A 327 2.55 -20.07 -11.12
C LYS A 327 3.95 -20.07 -11.74
N ALA A 328 4.51 -18.90 -12.02
CA ALA A 328 5.84 -18.75 -12.59
C ALA A 328 6.93 -19.29 -11.63
N ALA A 329 6.84 -18.98 -10.35
CA ALA A 329 7.76 -19.45 -9.32
C ALA A 329 7.74 -20.99 -9.17
N ASN A 330 6.56 -21.60 -9.18
CA ASN A 330 6.43 -23.06 -9.14
C ASN A 330 7.04 -23.70 -10.37
N ARG A 331 6.81 -23.14 -11.56
CA ARG A 331 7.39 -23.62 -12.83
C ARG A 331 8.92 -23.49 -12.84
N ALA A 332 9.44 -22.44 -12.24
CA ALA A 332 10.88 -22.22 -12.08
C ALA A 332 11.50 -22.99 -10.90
N GLY A 333 10.75 -23.83 -10.19
CA GLY A 333 11.26 -24.59 -9.03
C GLY A 333 11.55 -23.75 -7.79
N ILE A 334 11.02 -22.53 -7.70
CA ILE A 334 11.24 -21.63 -6.57
C ILE A 334 10.42 -22.06 -5.35
N LYS A 335 11.04 -22.05 -4.18
CA LYS A 335 10.40 -22.42 -2.91
C LYS A 335 9.08 -21.68 -2.69
N ALA A 336 8.06 -22.37 -2.18
CA ALA A 336 6.75 -21.79 -1.88
C ALA A 336 6.80 -20.64 -0.85
N THR A 337 7.86 -20.60 -0.03
CA THR A 337 8.11 -19.55 0.96
C THR A 337 8.57 -18.23 0.34
N VAL A 338 9.11 -18.24 -0.88
CA VAL A 338 9.52 -17.02 -1.62
C VAL A 338 8.30 -16.37 -2.25
N TRP A 339 8.09 -15.10 -1.98
CA TRP A 339 6.97 -14.31 -2.47
C TRP A 339 7.46 -13.19 -3.39
N ASN A 340 6.62 -12.70 -4.29
CA ASN A 340 6.94 -11.59 -5.19
C ASN A 340 7.60 -10.39 -4.50
N ARG A 341 7.09 -10.00 -3.33
CA ARG A 341 7.65 -8.89 -2.56
C ARG A 341 9.09 -9.10 -2.06
N ASP A 342 9.58 -10.35 -2.08
CA ASP A 342 10.95 -10.67 -1.65
C ASP A 342 11.99 -10.31 -2.72
N LEU A 343 11.58 -10.11 -3.98
CA LEU A 343 12.44 -9.64 -5.08
C LEU A 343 13.16 -8.33 -4.72
N ARG A 344 12.42 -7.33 -4.27
CA ARG A 344 13.00 -6.04 -3.85
C ARG A 344 13.98 -6.20 -2.70
N ALA A 345 13.66 -7.06 -1.73
CA ALA A 345 14.55 -7.31 -0.61
C ALA A 345 15.82 -8.04 -1.04
N ALA A 346 15.70 -8.94 -2.01
CA ALA A 346 16.82 -9.63 -2.63
C ALA A 346 17.75 -8.66 -3.37
N GLY A 347 17.21 -7.76 -4.19
CA GLY A 347 18.01 -6.74 -4.87
C GLY A 347 18.77 -5.81 -3.93
N VAL A 348 18.15 -5.38 -2.81
CA VAL A 348 18.88 -4.63 -1.78
C VAL A 348 19.98 -5.46 -1.14
N THR A 349 19.73 -6.75 -0.88
CA THR A 349 20.72 -7.67 -0.29
C THR A 349 21.90 -7.87 -1.23
N GLU A 350 21.63 -8.13 -2.52
CA GLU A 350 22.66 -8.26 -3.55
C GLU A 350 23.49 -6.99 -3.70
N GLY A 351 22.87 -5.80 -3.78
CA GLY A 351 23.58 -4.53 -3.87
C GLY A 351 24.51 -4.30 -2.68
N ARG A 352 24.12 -4.71 -1.47
CA ARG A 352 24.99 -4.65 -0.30
C ARG A 352 26.14 -5.64 -0.37
N GLN A 353 25.89 -6.86 -0.85
CA GLN A 353 26.94 -7.87 -1.06
C GLN A 353 27.94 -7.42 -2.10
N ALA A 354 27.49 -6.72 -3.14
CA ALA A 354 28.31 -6.08 -4.15
C ALA A 354 29.07 -4.83 -3.64
N GLY A 355 28.88 -4.42 -2.38
CA GLY A 355 29.60 -3.28 -1.78
C GLY A 355 28.98 -1.91 -2.06
N ALA A 356 27.76 -1.83 -2.60
CA ALA A 356 27.10 -0.55 -2.84
C ALA A 356 26.88 0.22 -1.53
N PRO A 357 27.11 1.55 -1.52
CA PRO A 357 26.91 2.38 -0.34
C PRO A 357 25.47 2.30 0.18
N SER A 358 25.29 2.14 1.50
CA SER A 358 23.96 2.01 2.12
C SER A 358 23.04 3.20 1.84
N ASP A 359 23.63 4.41 1.70
CA ASP A 359 22.88 5.63 1.39
C ASP A 359 22.33 5.62 -0.03
N ASP A 360 23.08 5.11 -0.99
CA ASP A 360 22.65 5.02 -2.39
C ASP A 360 21.58 3.94 -2.56
N LEU A 361 21.74 2.79 -1.89
CA LEU A 361 20.68 1.77 -1.82
C LEU A 361 19.40 2.29 -1.17
N ALA A 362 19.51 3.15 -0.14
CA ALA A 362 18.34 3.77 0.47
C ALA A 362 17.64 4.76 -0.48
N LYS A 363 18.40 5.55 -1.25
CA LYS A 363 17.88 6.44 -2.29
C LYS A 363 17.19 5.67 -3.40
N GLN A 364 17.85 4.65 -3.97
CA GLN A 364 17.28 3.77 -4.99
C GLN A 364 16.00 3.08 -4.49
N ALA A 365 16.00 2.63 -3.25
CA ALA A 365 14.84 2.06 -2.62
C ALA A 365 13.73 3.09 -2.28
N GLY A 366 13.94 4.39 -2.43
CA GLY A 366 12.98 5.42 -2.05
C GLY A 366 12.60 5.35 -0.56
N HIS A 367 13.60 5.15 0.32
CA HIS A 367 13.40 5.14 1.77
C HIS A 367 13.65 6.53 2.36
N ALA A 368 12.64 7.09 3.01
CA ALA A 368 12.77 8.35 3.74
C ALA A 368 13.65 8.22 5.01
N ASN A 369 13.83 7.00 5.54
CA ASN A 369 14.61 6.75 6.74
C ASN A 369 15.61 5.60 6.50
N LYS A 370 16.91 5.89 6.64
CA LYS A 370 18.04 4.96 6.50
C LYS A 370 17.93 3.73 7.43
N ARG A 371 17.37 3.89 8.64
CA ARG A 371 17.12 2.79 9.58
C ARG A 371 16.17 1.72 9.01
N THR A 372 15.29 2.11 8.09
CA THR A 372 14.38 1.16 7.44
C THR A 372 15.14 0.18 6.55
N THR A 373 16.12 0.67 5.78
CA THR A 373 16.98 -0.18 4.94
C THR A 373 17.77 -1.16 5.80
N ALA A 374 18.43 -0.69 6.84
CA ALA A 374 19.21 -1.56 7.72
C ALA A 374 18.34 -2.63 8.44
N ARG A 375 17.19 -2.25 8.99
CA ARG A 375 16.36 -3.16 9.80
C ARG A 375 15.59 -4.22 8.98
N VAL A 376 15.11 -3.87 7.79
CA VAL A 376 14.23 -4.74 6.98
C VAL A 376 15.03 -5.62 6.03
N TYR A 377 16.19 -5.15 5.61
CA TYR A 377 16.98 -5.78 4.56
C TYR A 377 18.32 -6.34 5.05
N ASP A 378 18.59 -6.32 6.36
CA ASP A 378 19.78 -6.97 6.97
C ASP A 378 19.58 -8.50 7.03
N ARG A 379 19.54 -9.11 5.84
CA ARG A 379 19.41 -10.57 5.69
C ARG A 379 20.75 -11.27 5.58
N ASP A 380 21.84 -10.51 5.57
CA ASP A 380 23.20 -10.96 5.26
C ASP A 380 24.11 -11.03 6.51
N ARG A 381 23.57 -11.59 7.60
CA ARG A 381 24.32 -11.65 8.87
C ARG A 381 25.60 -12.46 8.77
N LEU A 382 25.61 -13.54 8.00
CA LEU A 382 26.79 -14.40 7.85
C LEU A 382 27.89 -13.69 7.05
N GLU A 383 27.55 -13.08 5.93
CA GLU A 383 28.52 -12.33 5.11
C GLU A 383 29.01 -11.06 5.81
N ALA A 384 28.15 -10.39 6.57
CA ALA A 384 28.57 -9.28 7.44
C ALA A 384 29.61 -9.76 8.49
N ALA A 385 29.37 -10.90 9.13
CA ALA A 385 30.33 -11.50 10.06
C ALA A 385 31.66 -11.90 9.38
N ARG A 386 31.57 -12.46 8.16
CA ARG A 386 32.75 -12.80 7.34
C ARG A 386 33.58 -11.56 6.98
N ARG A 387 32.93 -10.49 6.52
CA ARG A 387 33.61 -9.21 6.21
C ARG A 387 34.33 -8.63 7.44
N VAL A 388 33.68 -8.66 8.61
CA VAL A 388 34.31 -8.23 9.87
C VAL A 388 35.50 -9.12 10.21
N ALA A 389 35.38 -10.42 10.10
CA ALA A 389 36.47 -11.36 10.37
C ALA A 389 37.66 -11.13 9.42
N GLN A 390 37.39 -10.95 8.11
CA GLN A 390 38.42 -10.65 7.11
C GLN A 390 39.11 -9.29 7.36
N ALA A 391 38.33 -8.24 7.68
CA ALA A 391 38.91 -6.93 8.01
C ALA A 391 39.84 -7.00 9.23
N ARG A 392 39.43 -7.74 10.26
CA ARG A 392 40.25 -7.97 11.46
C ARG A 392 41.50 -8.79 11.15
N ALA A 393 41.40 -9.79 10.27
CA ALA A 393 42.55 -10.60 9.87
C ALA A 393 43.57 -9.76 9.09
N ARG A 394 43.10 -8.88 8.16
CA ARG A 394 43.99 -7.94 7.44
C ARG A 394 44.67 -6.98 8.39
N TYR A 395 43.91 -6.33 9.29
CA TYR A 395 44.47 -5.42 10.29
C TYR A 395 45.58 -6.04 11.11
N ARG A 396 45.39 -7.28 11.58
CA ARG A 396 46.43 -8.00 12.35
C ARG A 396 47.65 -8.36 11.48
N GLY A 397 47.44 -8.79 10.24
CA GLY A 397 48.52 -9.06 9.28
C GLY A 397 49.35 -7.82 8.92
N GLU A 398 48.71 -6.65 8.82
CA GLU A 398 49.38 -5.37 8.54
C GLU A 398 50.12 -4.80 9.75
N ASN A 399 49.68 -5.13 10.98
CA ASN A 399 50.29 -4.63 12.23
C ASN A 399 51.19 -5.64 12.94
N GLY A 400 51.48 -6.82 12.34
CA GLY A 400 52.43 -7.79 12.84
C GLY A 400 52.05 -8.51 14.13
N GLU A 401 50.74 -8.61 14.44
CA GLU A 401 50.18 -9.41 15.55
C GLU A 401 49.70 -10.79 15.09
#